data_08c8940340f1eba1cf980c88b95c96c3
#
_entry.id   08c8940340f1eba1cf980c88b95c96c3
#
_cell.length_a   1.000
_cell.length_b   1.000
_cell.length_c   1.000
_cell.angle_alpha   90.00
_cell.angle_beta   90.00
_cell.angle_gamma   90.00
#
_symmetry.space_group_name_H-M   'P 1'
#
loop_
_entity.id
_entity.type
_entity.pdbx_description
1 polymer ?
#
loop_
_entity_poly.entity_id
_entity_poly.type
_entity_poly.pdbx_seq_one_letter_code
_entity_poly.pdbx_strand_id
1 'polypeptide(L)'
;MAELSFSMDINSIIPKGLNDENLTLDMIKAGQKVMQSSIKSAASRHRKTGSMANSVKCSKPVINRNGDAVGRVKFYGKDKNGMQNWYKAIWIEYGTKHQNAQPFVRPAIKGSESGIKSAMEQVFNEKVKWYKLI
;
A
#
# COMPACT_ATOMS: atom_id res chain seq x y z
N MET A 1 -9.35 2.59 -16.20
CA MET A 1 -9.60 2.03 -14.87
C MET A 1 -8.61 2.62 -13.89
N ALA A 2 -9.10 3.39 -12.93
CA ALA A 2 -8.22 4.04 -11.97
C ALA A 2 -7.93 3.09 -10.81
N GLU A 3 -6.72 2.61 -10.73
CA GLU A 3 -6.25 1.81 -9.60
C GLU A 3 -5.47 2.71 -8.66
N LEU A 4 -5.81 2.68 -7.38
CA LEU A 4 -5.01 3.30 -6.34
C LEU A 4 -3.84 2.35 -6.06
N SER A 5 -2.71 2.63 -6.66
CA SER A 5 -1.50 1.83 -6.53
C SER A 5 -0.34 2.70 -6.07
N PHE A 6 0.61 2.07 -5.41
CA PHE A 6 1.82 2.75 -5.01
C PHE A 6 3.05 1.90 -5.33
N SER A 7 4.11 2.57 -5.74
CA SER A 7 5.42 1.95 -5.94
C SER A 7 6.45 2.68 -5.09
N MET A 8 7.42 1.94 -4.59
CA MET A 8 8.47 2.49 -3.75
C MET A 8 9.83 2.10 -4.33
N ASP A 9 10.72 3.07 -4.45
CA ASP A 9 12.09 2.81 -4.85
C ASP A 9 12.90 2.34 -3.64
N ILE A 10 13.22 1.06 -3.63
CA ILE A 10 13.99 0.43 -2.57
C ILE A 10 15.48 0.58 -2.78
N ASN A 11 15.90 0.87 -3.99
CA ASN A 11 17.33 0.97 -4.31
C ASN A 11 18.04 2.05 -3.49
N SER A 12 17.30 3.05 -3.02
CA SER A 12 17.82 4.09 -2.12
C SER A 12 18.05 3.61 -0.69
N ILE A 13 17.43 2.50 -0.30
CA ILE A 13 17.48 1.97 1.08
C ILE A 13 18.44 0.80 1.18
N ILE A 14 18.60 0.02 0.12
CA ILE A 14 19.47 -1.18 0.11
C ILE A 14 20.89 -0.77 -0.26
N PRO A 15 21.90 -1.07 0.58
CA PRO A 15 23.30 -0.86 0.21
C PRO A 15 23.69 -1.65 -1.04
N LYS A 16 24.51 -1.05 -1.90
CA LYS A 16 25.07 -1.73 -3.06
C LYS A 16 25.80 -2.98 -2.61
N GLY A 17 25.40 -4.14 -3.15
CA GLY A 17 25.99 -5.43 -2.82
C GLY A 17 25.09 -6.40 -2.07
N LEU A 18 23.96 -5.94 -1.53
CA LEU A 18 22.93 -6.79 -0.93
C LEU A 18 21.79 -6.96 -1.92
N ASN A 19 22.07 -7.58 -3.05
CA ASN A 19 21.10 -7.77 -4.13
C ASN A 19 20.33 -9.08 -3.92
N ASP A 20 19.51 -9.10 -2.87
CA ASP A 20 18.63 -10.22 -2.58
C ASP A 20 17.18 -9.83 -2.95
N GLU A 21 16.66 -10.43 -4.01
CA GLU A 21 15.28 -10.20 -4.46
C GLU A 21 14.27 -10.56 -3.37
N ASN A 22 14.52 -11.62 -2.61
CA ASN A 22 13.64 -12.03 -1.51
C ASN A 22 13.58 -10.98 -0.41
N LEU A 23 14.71 -10.39 -0.07
CA LEU A 23 14.76 -9.30 0.90
C LEU A 23 13.94 -8.10 0.41
N THR A 24 14.12 -7.73 -0.85
CA THR A 24 13.39 -6.63 -1.48
C THR A 24 11.88 -6.87 -1.44
N LEU A 25 11.45 -8.07 -1.82
CA LEU A 25 10.03 -8.43 -1.80
C LEU A 25 9.46 -8.43 -0.38
N ASP A 26 10.22 -8.91 0.61
CA ASP A 26 9.80 -8.89 2.01
C ASP A 26 9.66 -7.46 2.55
N MET A 27 10.57 -6.58 2.18
CA MET A 27 10.50 -5.16 2.55
C MET A 27 9.26 -4.49 1.96
N ILE A 28 8.96 -4.73 0.67
CA ILE A 28 7.76 -4.21 0.03
C ILE A 28 6.50 -4.75 0.73
N LYS A 29 6.48 -6.01 1.06
CA LYS A 29 5.35 -6.64 1.76
C LYS A 29 5.07 -5.97 3.10
N ALA A 30 6.12 -5.69 3.87
CA ALA A 30 6.00 -4.97 5.14
C ALA A 30 5.45 -3.56 4.94
N GLY A 31 5.96 -2.84 3.95
CA GLY A 31 5.47 -1.51 3.59
C GLY A 31 4.01 -1.51 3.15
N GLN A 32 3.61 -2.49 2.34
CA GLN A 32 2.22 -2.66 1.91
C GLN A 32 1.26 -2.84 3.08
N LYS A 33 1.65 -3.62 4.10
CA LYS A 33 0.81 -3.83 5.28
C LYS A 33 0.56 -2.53 6.04
N VAL A 34 1.57 -1.70 6.20
CA VAL A 34 1.44 -0.40 6.85
C VAL A 34 0.51 0.51 6.04
N MET A 35 0.70 0.58 4.73
CA MET A 35 -0.16 1.37 3.85
C MET A 35 -1.60 0.87 3.85
N GLN A 36 -1.80 -0.45 3.78
CA GLN A 36 -3.12 -1.07 3.85
C GLN A 36 -3.85 -0.66 5.13
N SER A 37 -3.18 -0.76 6.27
CA SER A 37 -3.74 -0.39 7.56
C SER A 37 -4.15 1.08 7.60
N SER A 38 -3.29 1.96 7.08
CA SER A 38 -3.55 3.40 7.01
C SER A 38 -4.75 3.74 6.12
N ILE A 39 -4.81 3.18 4.92
CA ILE A 39 -5.92 3.40 3.98
C ILE A 39 -7.22 2.81 4.53
N LYS A 40 -7.16 1.62 5.11
CA LYS A 40 -8.32 0.96 5.71
C LYS A 40 -8.89 1.79 6.86
N SER A 41 -8.03 2.31 7.72
CA SER A 41 -8.44 3.19 8.82
C SER A 41 -9.09 4.47 8.30
N ALA A 42 -8.51 5.10 7.27
CA ALA A 42 -9.08 6.29 6.64
C ALA A 42 -10.42 5.98 5.96
N ALA A 43 -10.52 4.85 5.26
CA ALA A 43 -11.77 4.45 4.60
C ALA A 43 -12.89 4.17 5.60
N SER A 44 -12.58 3.71 6.80
CA SER A 44 -13.59 3.42 7.82
C SER A 44 -14.34 4.66 8.30
N ARG A 45 -13.79 5.85 8.10
CA ARG A 45 -14.48 7.12 8.41
C ARG A 45 -15.64 7.42 7.45
N HIS A 46 -15.65 6.80 6.26
CA HIS A 46 -16.70 6.93 5.26
C HIS A 46 -17.61 5.70 5.25
N ARG A 47 -17.88 5.18 6.42
CA ARG A 47 -18.51 3.89 6.60
C ARG A 47 -20.03 3.97 6.47
N LYS A 48 -20.58 3.41 5.37
CA LYS A 48 -22.00 3.06 5.31
C LYS A 48 -22.22 1.60 5.70
N THR A 49 -21.45 0.68 5.09
CA THR A 49 -21.57 -0.77 5.35
C THR A 49 -20.27 -1.41 5.81
N GLY A 50 -19.17 -0.68 5.76
CA GLY A 50 -17.84 -1.21 6.01
C GLY A 50 -17.25 -1.99 4.84
N SER A 51 -17.99 -2.18 3.75
CA SER A 51 -17.54 -2.94 2.58
C SER A 51 -16.29 -2.34 1.95
N MET A 52 -16.26 -1.02 1.77
CA MET A 52 -15.12 -0.34 1.17
C MET A 52 -13.86 -0.49 2.03
N ALA A 53 -13.96 -0.26 3.35
CA ALA A 53 -12.82 -0.42 4.25
C ALA A 53 -12.31 -1.86 4.28
N ASN A 54 -13.22 -2.83 4.30
CA ASN A 54 -12.88 -4.25 4.33
C ASN A 54 -12.32 -4.76 3.00
N SER A 55 -12.52 -4.02 1.90
CA SER A 55 -12.04 -4.39 0.58
C SER A 55 -10.59 -4.03 0.31
N VAL A 56 -9.94 -3.27 1.20
CA VAL A 56 -8.55 -2.85 1.03
C VAL A 56 -7.62 -4.04 1.22
N LYS A 57 -6.93 -4.42 0.17
CA LYS A 57 -6.03 -5.58 0.16
C LYS A 57 -4.73 -5.28 -0.56
N CYS A 58 -3.68 -6.02 -0.19
CA CYS A 58 -2.37 -5.92 -0.84
C CYS A 58 -2.28 -6.93 -1.98
N SER A 59 -1.70 -6.52 -3.10
CA SER A 59 -1.31 -7.45 -4.15
C SER A 59 -0.01 -8.16 -3.78
N LYS A 60 0.28 -9.27 -4.46
CA LYS A 60 1.57 -9.94 -4.33
C LYS A 60 2.66 -9.01 -4.88
N PRO A 61 3.73 -8.71 -4.11
CA PRO A 61 4.81 -7.88 -4.63
C PRO A 61 5.55 -8.60 -5.76
N VAL A 62 5.90 -7.84 -6.79
CA VAL A 62 6.60 -8.36 -7.98
C VAL A 62 7.73 -7.42 -8.35
N ILE A 63 8.71 -7.95 -9.09
CA ILE A 63 9.77 -7.15 -9.70
C ILE A 63 9.38 -6.92 -11.15
N ASN A 64 9.29 -5.64 -11.54
CA ASN A 64 8.90 -5.26 -12.89
C ASN A 64 10.07 -5.39 -13.88
N ARG A 65 9.83 -5.08 -15.16
CA ARG A 65 10.84 -5.16 -16.22
C ARG A 65 12.04 -4.24 -16.00
N ASN A 66 11.84 -3.14 -15.26
CA ASN A 66 12.89 -2.18 -14.95
C ASN A 66 13.73 -2.58 -13.75
N GLY A 67 13.42 -3.71 -13.11
CA GLY A 67 14.11 -4.16 -11.90
C GLY A 67 13.57 -3.56 -10.61
N ASP A 68 12.50 -2.77 -10.66
CA ASP A 68 11.87 -2.17 -9.48
C ASP A 68 10.91 -3.15 -8.83
N ALA A 69 10.96 -3.23 -7.51
CA ALA A 69 9.97 -4.00 -6.76
C ALA A 69 8.69 -3.15 -6.59
N VAL A 70 7.56 -3.74 -6.94
CA VAL A 70 6.26 -3.05 -6.91
C VAL A 70 5.27 -3.87 -6.11
N GLY A 71 4.66 -3.25 -5.12
CA GLY A 71 3.52 -3.78 -4.39
C GLY A 71 2.37 -2.79 -4.48
N ARG A 72 1.16 -3.30 -4.60
CA ARG A 72 -0.05 -2.46 -4.75
C ARG A 72 -1.00 -2.70 -3.60
N VAL A 73 -1.66 -1.64 -3.20
CA VAL A 73 -2.77 -1.69 -2.25
C VAL A 73 -4.00 -1.19 -2.98
N LYS A 74 -5.04 -2.01 -3.04
CA LYS A 74 -6.24 -1.74 -3.85
C LYS A 74 -7.51 -1.99 -3.07
N PHE A 75 -8.60 -1.37 -3.56
CA PHE A 75 -9.95 -1.71 -3.15
C PHE A 75 -10.49 -2.80 -4.08
N TYR A 76 -10.76 -3.97 -3.54
CA TYR A 76 -11.22 -5.13 -4.31
C TYR A 76 -12.71 -5.39 -4.12
N GLY A 77 -13.31 -6.02 -5.12
CA GLY A 77 -14.65 -6.56 -5.03
C GLY A 77 -15.76 -5.53 -5.10
N LYS A 78 -16.96 -6.03 -4.92
CA LYS A 78 -18.20 -5.27 -4.98
C LYS A 78 -18.90 -5.32 -3.63
N ASP A 79 -19.73 -4.31 -3.35
CA ASP A 79 -20.61 -4.37 -2.21
C ASP A 79 -21.84 -5.27 -2.52
N LYS A 80 -22.71 -5.41 -1.53
CA LYS A 80 -23.92 -6.23 -1.67
C LYS A 80 -24.89 -5.73 -2.74
N ASN A 81 -24.76 -4.46 -3.15
CA ASN A 81 -25.58 -3.86 -4.20
C ASN A 81 -24.93 -3.95 -5.59
N GLY A 82 -23.79 -4.62 -5.70
CA GLY A 82 -23.07 -4.78 -6.94
C GLY A 82 -22.18 -3.63 -7.35
N MET A 83 -22.03 -2.60 -6.50
CA MET A 83 -21.17 -1.46 -6.77
C MET A 83 -19.72 -1.81 -6.44
N GLN A 84 -18.81 -1.51 -7.37
CA GLN A 84 -17.37 -1.69 -7.16
C GLN A 84 -16.87 -0.78 -6.03
N ASN A 85 -16.13 -1.35 -5.08
CA ASN A 85 -15.59 -0.59 -3.95
C ASN A 85 -14.60 0.50 -4.38
N TRP A 86 -13.80 0.24 -5.42
CA TRP A 86 -12.85 1.23 -5.93
C TRP A 86 -13.55 2.46 -6.54
N TYR A 87 -14.74 2.31 -7.15
CA TYR A 87 -15.54 3.43 -7.63
C TYR A 87 -15.95 4.34 -6.49
N LYS A 88 -16.42 3.76 -5.39
CA LYS A 88 -16.80 4.53 -4.20
C LYS A 88 -15.62 5.34 -3.68
N ALA A 89 -14.43 4.72 -3.61
CA ALA A 89 -13.21 5.38 -3.16
C ALA A 89 -12.87 6.57 -4.05
N ILE A 90 -12.96 6.43 -5.37
CA ILE A 90 -12.70 7.52 -6.32
C ILE A 90 -13.70 8.66 -6.14
N TRP A 91 -14.96 8.36 -6.00
CA TRP A 91 -15.99 9.39 -5.82
C TRP A 91 -15.77 10.21 -4.54
N ILE A 92 -15.36 9.57 -3.47
CA ILE A 92 -15.06 10.26 -2.22
C ILE A 92 -13.78 11.08 -2.36
N GLU A 93 -12.74 10.51 -2.96
CA GLU A 93 -11.43 11.15 -3.11
C GLU A 93 -11.47 12.39 -3.99
N TYR A 94 -12.15 12.32 -5.12
CA TYR A 94 -12.17 13.39 -6.13
C TYR A 94 -13.47 14.15 -6.22
N GLY A 95 -14.53 13.68 -5.57
CA GLY A 95 -15.85 14.30 -5.62
C GLY A 95 -16.63 13.95 -6.89
N THR A 96 -17.88 14.37 -6.91
CA THR A 96 -18.80 14.23 -8.05
C THR A 96 -19.54 15.55 -8.25
N LYS A 97 -20.45 15.61 -9.25
CA LYS A 97 -21.33 16.77 -9.45
C LYS A 97 -22.17 17.10 -8.23
N HIS A 98 -22.49 16.09 -7.42
CA HIS A 98 -23.43 16.20 -6.31
C HIS A 98 -22.73 16.15 -4.95
N GLN A 99 -21.44 15.92 -4.92
CA GLN A 99 -20.70 15.77 -3.68
C GLN A 99 -19.30 16.38 -3.80
N ASN A 100 -18.92 17.19 -2.82
CA ASN A 100 -17.58 17.75 -2.75
C ASN A 100 -16.54 16.65 -2.46
N ALA A 101 -15.34 16.84 -2.98
CA ALA A 101 -14.23 15.93 -2.71
C ALA A 101 -13.91 15.88 -1.21
N GLN A 102 -13.71 14.67 -0.70
CA GLN A 102 -13.25 14.44 0.66
C GLN A 102 -12.05 13.49 0.60
N PRO A 103 -10.84 14.00 0.21
CA PRO A 103 -9.67 13.14 0.06
C PRO A 103 -9.34 12.39 1.34
N PHE A 104 -9.18 11.09 1.24
CA PHE A 104 -8.78 10.26 2.37
C PHE A 104 -7.60 9.34 2.04
N VAL A 105 -7.47 8.92 0.79
CA VAL A 105 -6.38 8.03 0.36
C VAL A 105 -5.06 8.78 0.33
N ARG A 106 -5.00 9.94 -0.30
CA ARG A 106 -3.76 10.74 -0.38
C ARG A 106 -3.21 11.11 1.00
N PRO A 107 -4.04 11.66 1.93
CA PRO A 107 -3.55 11.94 3.27
C PRO A 107 -3.11 10.68 4.03
N ALA A 108 -3.80 9.56 3.83
CA ALA A 108 -3.45 8.29 4.45
C ALA A 108 -2.10 7.78 3.96
N ILE A 109 -1.84 7.84 2.66
CA ILE A 109 -0.55 7.47 2.07
C ILE A 109 0.56 8.37 2.62
N LYS A 110 0.36 9.66 2.58
CA LYS A 110 1.35 10.63 3.05
C LYS A 110 1.64 10.46 4.54
N GLY A 111 0.62 10.24 5.35
CA GLY A 111 0.77 10.02 6.79
C GLY A 111 1.42 8.69 7.15
N SER A 112 1.39 7.71 6.24
CA SER A 112 1.99 6.41 6.46
C SER A 112 3.44 6.28 5.99
N GLU A 113 3.99 7.27 5.28
CA GLU A 113 5.34 7.20 4.70
C GLU A 113 6.41 6.87 5.71
N SER A 114 6.41 7.51 6.88
CA SER A 114 7.37 7.24 7.94
C SER A 114 7.23 5.84 8.51
N GLY A 115 6.00 5.38 8.70
CA GLY A 115 5.71 4.02 9.16
C GLY A 115 6.12 2.95 8.16
N ILE A 116 5.91 3.20 6.87
CA ILE A 116 6.34 2.34 5.78
C ILE A 116 7.86 2.20 5.80
N LYS A 117 8.56 3.32 5.87
CA LYS A 117 10.03 3.34 5.92
C LYS A 117 10.56 2.58 7.14
N SER A 118 9.97 2.81 8.32
CA SER A 118 10.36 2.11 9.55
C SER A 118 10.14 0.60 9.46
N ALA A 119 9.00 0.16 8.90
CA ALA A 119 8.70 -1.25 8.72
C ALA A 119 9.69 -1.92 7.78
N MET A 120 10.05 -1.24 6.69
CA MET A 120 11.01 -1.75 5.73
C MET A 120 12.42 -1.83 6.33
N GLU A 121 12.83 -0.81 7.06
CA GLU A 121 14.13 -0.80 7.76
C GLU A 121 14.22 -1.92 8.79
N GLN A 122 13.14 -2.21 9.50
CA GLN A 122 13.09 -3.30 10.47
C GLN A 122 13.34 -4.65 9.80
N VAL A 123 12.67 -4.93 8.69
CA VAL A 123 12.87 -6.16 7.91
C VAL A 123 14.32 -6.25 7.42
N PHE A 124 14.85 -5.17 6.91
CA PHE A 124 16.23 -5.09 6.45
C PHE A 124 17.22 -5.39 7.58
N ASN A 125 17.05 -4.75 8.73
CA ASN A 125 17.95 -4.91 9.88
C ASN A 125 17.91 -6.33 10.43
N GLU A 126 16.76 -6.97 10.45
CA GLU A 126 16.64 -8.38 10.89
C GLU A 126 17.42 -9.31 9.98
N LYS A 127 17.34 -9.11 8.67
CA LYS A 127 18.09 -9.93 7.71
C LYS A 127 19.60 -9.66 7.75
N VAL A 128 20.01 -8.41 7.94
CA VAL A 128 21.43 -8.06 8.07
C VAL A 128 22.05 -8.68 9.32
N LYS A 129 21.31 -8.76 10.42
CA LYS A 129 21.76 -9.48 11.62
C LYS A 129 22.06 -10.95 11.32
N TRP A 130 21.23 -11.58 10.52
CA TRP A 130 21.44 -12.97 10.07
C TRP A 130 22.77 -13.13 9.33
N TYR A 131 23.07 -12.23 8.39
CA TYR A 131 24.32 -12.25 7.64
C TYR A 131 25.56 -12.00 8.50
N LYS A 132 25.43 -11.21 9.56
CA LYS A 132 26.54 -10.94 10.49
C LYS A 132 26.84 -12.09 11.45
N LEU A 133 25.91 -13.03 11.62
CA LEU A 133 26.05 -14.19 12.50
C LEU A 133 26.67 -15.40 11.79
N ILE A 134 26.84 -15.32 10.49
CA ILE A 134 27.48 -16.33 9.65
C ILE A 134 28.91 -15.88 9.35
#